data_97a5314f92638869f8d782a817e7b0cf
#
_entry.id   97a5314f92638869f8d782a817e7b0cf
#
_cell.length_a   1.000
_cell.length_b   1.000
_cell.length_c   1.000
_cell.angle_alpha   90.00
_cell.angle_beta   90.00
_cell.angle_gamma   90.00
#
_symmetry.space_group_name_H-M   'P 1'
#
loop_
_entity.id
_entity.type
_entity.pdbx_description
1 polymer ?
#
loop_
_entity_poly.entity_id
_entity_poly.type
_entity_poly.pdbx_seq_one_letter_code
_entity_poly.pdbx_strand_id
1 'polypeptide(L)'
;MRLFTLLTLFCLALPVHAEGFISRLLNKPVPGGVAVVDLGPAASAPSVRYQNKPVLVIHEDQQRWIAIVGIPLSIKPGSQQISVNGSQTLSFQVGSKHYVEQRITIKNQQQVNPNAKNLARIERELAEQTRAYQQFSPRQPSNLLFDKPVNGPLSSPFGLRRFFNGEERNPHSGLDFAANSGTPIKAPAAGKVILTGDYFFNGKTVFIDHGQGLISMFCHLSAIGVKVGDEIPRGGVLGKVGATGRATGPHLHWNVSLNDARVDPAIFIGAFKP
;
A
#
# COMPACT_ATOMS: atom_id res chain seq x y z
N MET A 1 -56.84 29.85 -34.84
CA MET A 1 -55.48 29.32 -35.12
C MET A 1 -54.74 29.21 -33.76
N ARG A 2 -54.59 28.02 -33.22
CA ARG A 2 -53.85 27.81 -31.98
C ARG A 2 -52.47 27.30 -32.38
N LEU A 3 -51.43 28.07 -32.04
CA LEU A 3 -50.03 27.74 -32.28
C LEU A 3 -49.59 26.77 -31.16
N PHE A 4 -49.26 25.52 -31.51
CA PHE A 4 -48.64 24.58 -30.63
C PHE A 4 -47.11 24.76 -30.71
N THR A 5 -46.53 25.30 -29.67
CA THR A 5 -45.07 25.37 -29.53
C THR A 5 -44.54 24.02 -29.05
N LEU A 6 -43.84 23.29 -29.91
CA LEU A 6 -43.17 22.03 -29.60
C LEU A 6 -41.89 22.33 -28.82
N LEU A 7 -41.87 22.05 -27.52
CA LEU A 7 -40.69 22.18 -26.68
C LEU A 7 -39.82 20.92 -26.87
N THR A 8 -38.78 20.97 -27.66
CA THR A 8 -37.80 19.89 -27.82
C THR A 8 -36.89 19.86 -26.61
N LEU A 9 -37.09 18.86 -25.72
CA LEU A 9 -36.22 18.59 -24.59
C LEU A 9 -34.91 17.97 -25.13
N PHE A 10 -33.81 18.73 -25.14
CA PHE A 10 -32.49 18.23 -25.48
C PHE A 10 -31.92 17.50 -24.24
N CYS A 11 -32.07 16.19 -24.19
CA CYS A 11 -31.34 15.37 -23.21
C CYS A 11 -29.86 15.38 -23.58
N LEU A 12 -29.07 16.17 -22.86
CA LEU A 12 -27.62 16.04 -22.84
C LEU A 12 -27.27 14.70 -22.16
N ALA A 13 -27.08 13.67 -22.97
CA ALA A 13 -26.48 12.43 -22.51
C ALA A 13 -25.02 12.72 -22.16
N LEU A 14 -24.71 12.88 -20.87
CA LEU A 14 -23.34 12.89 -20.42
C LEU A 14 -22.72 11.53 -20.78
N PRO A 15 -21.54 11.49 -21.41
CA PRO A 15 -20.89 10.23 -21.73
C PRO A 15 -20.58 9.51 -20.42
N VAL A 16 -21.30 8.43 -20.12
CA VAL A 16 -20.95 7.48 -19.07
C VAL A 16 -19.72 6.73 -19.57
N HIS A 17 -18.55 7.21 -19.21
CA HIS A 17 -17.32 6.46 -19.45
C HIS A 17 -17.37 5.22 -18.56
N ALA A 18 -17.28 4.04 -19.16
CA ALA A 18 -17.15 2.81 -18.39
C ALA A 18 -15.89 2.90 -17.52
N GLU A 19 -16.03 2.58 -16.24
CA GLU A 19 -14.91 2.51 -15.31
C GLU A 19 -13.87 1.51 -15.84
N GLY A 20 -12.61 1.92 -15.92
CA GLY A 20 -11.54 1.09 -16.45
C GLY A 20 -11.24 -0.12 -15.58
N PHE A 21 -10.48 -1.05 -16.12
CA PHE A 21 -10.16 -2.31 -15.44
C PHE A 21 -9.38 -2.11 -14.12
N ILE A 22 -8.34 -1.26 -14.14
CA ILE A 22 -7.52 -0.95 -12.96
C ILE A 22 -8.35 -0.19 -11.93
N SER A 23 -9.11 0.83 -12.36
CA SER A 23 -9.99 1.61 -11.49
C SER A 23 -10.96 0.69 -10.74
N ARG A 24 -11.64 -0.20 -11.42
CA ARG A 24 -12.60 -1.15 -10.83
C ARG A 24 -11.99 -2.04 -9.74
N LEU A 25 -10.75 -2.50 -9.96
CA LEU A 25 -10.07 -3.42 -9.04
C LEU A 25 -9.47 -2.70 -7.84
N LEU A 26 -8.78 -1.59 -8.06
CA LEU A 26 -8.02 -0.90 -7.03
C LEU A 26 -8.81 0.17 -6.27
N ASN A 27 -9.89 0.74 -6.85
CA ASN A 27 -10.61 1.84 -6.22
C ASN A 27 -11.41 1.35 -4.99
N LYS A 28 -10.77 1.47 -3.84
CA LYS A 28 -11.30 1.14 -2.51
C LYS A 28 -11.01 2.32 -1.58
N PRO A 29 -11.69 3.47 -1.76
CA PRO A 29 -11.37 4.71 -1.08
C PRO A 29 -11.91 4.73 0.36
N VAL A 30 -11.18 4.07 1.26
CA VAL A 30 -11.41 4.03 2.71
C VAL A 30 -10.09 4.35 3.44
N PRO A 31 -10.09 4.69 4.73
CA PRO A 31 -8.84 4.80 5.49
C PRO A 31 -7.99 3.54 5.33
N GLY A 32 -6.72 3.67 4.96
CA GLY A 32 -5.84 2.53 4.62
C GLY A 32 -6.12 1.88 3.27
N GLY A 33 -7.01 2.46 2.46
CA GLY A 33 -7.34 1.99 1.12
C GLY A 33 -6.63 2.76 0.01
N VAL A 34 -7.18 2.63 -1.19
CA VAL A 34 -6.68 3.26 -2.41
C VAL A 34 -7.82 4.01 -3.10
N ALA A 35 -7.59 5.26 -3.49
CA ALA A 35 -8.47 5.97 -4.41
C ALA A 35 -7.86 5.97 -5.81
N VAL A 36 -8.68 5.74 -6.83
CA VAL A 36 -8.30 5.94 -8.23
C VAL A 36 -9.04 7.16 -8.76
N VAL A 37 -8.30 8.17 -9.19
CA VAL A 37 -8.84 9.44 -9.66
C VAL A 37 -8.55 9.60 -11.14
N ASP A 38 -9.60 9.78 -11.95
CA ASP A 38 -9.47 10.04 -13.38
C ASP A 38 -8.89 11.46 -13.61
N LEU A 39 -7.82 11.51 -14.39
CA LEU A 39 -7.12 12.75 -14.76
C LEU A 39 -7.49 13.20 -16.17
N GLY A 40 -8.26 12.40 -16.90
CA GLY A 40 -8.61 12.65 -18.30
C GLY A 40 -7.45 12.43 -19.28
N PRO A 41 -7.62 12.89 -20.52
CA PRO A 41 -6.61 12.79 -21.56
C PRO A 41 -5.52 13.86 -21.38
N ALA A 42 -4.26 13.47 -21.57
CA ALA A 42 -3.14 14.39 -21.64
C ALA A 42 -2.02 13.81 -22.50
N ALA A 43 -1.23 14.68 -23.16
CA ALA A 43 -0.12 14.27 -24.03
C ALA A 43 1.03 13.61 -23.26
N SER A 44 1.16 13.91 -21.98
CA SER A 44 2.16 13.32 -21.07
C SER A 44 1.56 13.10 -19.68
N ALA A 45 2.21 12.23 -18.88
CA ALA A 45 1.77 11.95 -17.52
C ALA A 45 1.65 13.24 -16.69
N PRO A 46 0.46 13.58 -16.15
CA PRO A 46 0.32 14.69 -15.24
C PRO A 46 1.12 14.48 -13.94
N SER A 47 1.67 15.56 -13.38
CA SER A 47 2.26 15.53 -12.05
C SER A 47 1.16 15.61 -11.00
N VAL A 48 1.06 14.63 -10.12
CA VAL A 48 0.00 14.57 -9.11
C VAL A 48 0.61 14.53 -7.70
N ARG A 49 0.00 15.27 -6.77
CA ARG A 49 0.37 15.25 -5.36
C ARG A 49 -0.86 15.07 -4.45
N TYR A 50 -0.67 14.27 -3.41
CA TYR A 50 -1.60 14.12 -2.31
C TYR A 50 -0.85 14.40 -1.00
N GLN A 51 -1.33 15.35 -0.18
CA GLN A 51 -0.65 15.77 1.05
C GLN A 51 0.86 16.05 0.84
N ASN A 52 1.18 16.78 -0.23
CA ASN A 52 2.55 17.11 -0.65
C ASN A 52 3.44 15.91 -1.06
N LYS A 53 2.92 14.68 -1.10
CA LYS A 53 3.63 13.50 -1.58
C LYS A 53 3.32 13.27 -3.06
N PRO A 54 4.30 12.87 -3.89
CA PRO A 54 4.03 12.49 -5.27
C PRO A 54 3.19 11.22 -5.33
N VAL A 55 2.31 11.13 -6.30
CA VAL A 55 1.32 10.06 -6.48
C VAL A 55 1.64 9.27 -7.74
N LEU A 56 1.42 7.97 -7.69
CA LEU A 56 1.53 7.07 -8.84
C LEU A 56 0.51 7.47 -9.92
N VAL A 57 1.00 7.71 -11.15
CA VAL A 57 0.20 8.05 -12.32
C VAL A 57 0.50 7.09 -13.46
N ILE A 58 -0.53 6.48 -14.00
CA ILE A 58 -0.43 5.54 -15.12
C ILE A 58 -1.52 5.78 -16.16
N HIS A 59 -1.37 5.17 -17.32
CA HIS A 59 -2.48 5.03 -18.27
C HIS A 59 -3.48 3.98 -17.78
N GLU A 60 -4.77 4.32 -17.73
CA GLU A 60 -5.86 3.35 -17.56
C GLU A 60 -6.11 2.60 -18.88
N ASP A 61 -6.12 3.37 -19.97
CA ASP A 61 -6.24 2.92 -21.35
C ASP A 61 -5.39 3.85 -22.25
N GLN A 62 -5.49 3.71 -23.56
CA GLN A 62 -4.68 4.51 -24.50
C GLN A 62 -4.96 6.03 -24.47
N GLN A 63 -6.05 6.47 -23.83
CA GLN A 63 -6.51 7.86 -23.88
C GLN A 63 -6.54 8.56 -22.53
N ARG A 64 -6.61 7.83 -21.41
CA ARG A 64 -6.83 8.41 -20.08
C ARG A 64 -5.71 8.09 -19.10
N TRP A 65 -5.30 9.11 -18.37
CA TRP A 65 -4.44 8.98 -17.22
C TRP A 65 -5.26 8.83 -15.94
N ILE A 66 -4.77 8.05 -15.01
CA ILE A 66 -5.33 7.90 -13.66
C ILE A 66 -4.25 8.10 -12.60
N ALA A 67 -4.65 8.70 -11.49
CA ALA A 67 -3.84 8.78 -10.28
C ALA A 67 -4.27 7.67 -9.30
N ILE A 68 -3.30 6.93 -8.76
CA ILE A 68 -3.52 5.87 -7.78
C ILE A 68 -3.01 6.37 -6.43
N VAL A 69 -3.94 6.77 -5.57
CA VAL A 69 -3.68 7.50 -4.33
C VAL A 69 -3.78 6.55 -3.14
N GLY A 70 -2.68 6.35 -2.42
CA GLY A 70 -2.70 5.67 -1.14
C GLY A 70 -3.31 6.56 -0.05
N ILE A 71 -4.29 6.04 0.68
CA ILE A 71 -4.99 6.76 1.75
C ILE A 71 -4.45 6.27 3.11
N PRO A 72 -3.80 7.14 3.91
CA PRO A 72 -3.34 6.74 5.24
C PRO A 72 -4.49 6.26 6.14
N LEU A 73 -4.21 5.33 7.07
CA LEU A 73 -5.18 4.87 8.07
C LEU A 73 -5.71 5.99 8.99
N SER A 74 -4.94 7.07 9.16
CA SER A 74 -5.30 8.23 9.99
C SER A 74 -6.31 9.17 9.33
N ILE A 75 -6.60 9.01 8.05
CA ILE A 75 -7.57 9.85 7.33
C ILE A 75 -8.98 9.53 7.80
N LYS A 76 -9.75 10.57 8.10
CA LYS A 76 -11.18 10.46 8.42
C LYS A 76 -11.99 10.37 7.13
N PRO A 77 -13.15 9.68 7.14
CA PRO A 77 -14.10 9.71 6.04
C PRO A 77 -14.49 11.14 5.65
N GLY A 78 -14.72 11.36 4.35
CA GLY A 78 -15.06 12.67 3.80
C GLY A 78 -14.31 13.00 2.52
N SER A 79 -14.47 14.22 2.04
CA SER A 79 -13.82 14.72 0.83
C SER A 79 -12.33 14.94 1.04
N GLN A 80 -11.54 14.43 0.08
CA GLN A 80 -10.08 14.62 0.00
C GLN A 80 -9.74 15.24 -1.37
N GLN A 81 -8.56 15.83 -1.46
CA GLN A 81 -8.14 16.54 -2.68
C GLN A 81 -6.73 16.15 -3.09
N ILE A 82 -6.51 16.07 -4.40
CA ILE A 82 -5.20 15.96 -5.04
C ILE A 82 -4.91 17.24 -5.84
N SER A 83 -3.65 17.62 -5.91
CA SER A 83 -3.17 18.68 -6.80
C SER A 83 -2.62 18.05 -8.08
N VAL A 84 -3.02 18.57 -9.24
CA VAL A 84 -2.58 18.12 -10.56
C VAL A 84 -1.85 19.29 -11.23
N ASN A 85 -0.62 19.05 -11.70
CA ASN A 85 0.26 20.01 -12.34
C ASN A 85 0.46 21.33 -11.55
N GLY A 86 0.27 21.26 -10.22
CA GLY A 86 0.43 22.42 -9.33
C GLY A 86 -0.67 23.48 -9.40
N SER A 87 -1.63 23.39 -10.31
CA SER A 87 -2.65 24.42 -10.55
C SER A 87 -4.09 23.91 -10.47
N GLN A 88 -4.35 22.66 -10.81
CA GLN A 88 -5.68 22.05 -10.77
C GLN A 88 -5.86 21.23 -9.49
N THR A 89 -7.06 21.26 -8.93
CA THR A 89 -7.46 20.43 -7.80
C THR A 89 -8.59 19.49 -8.22
N LEU A 90 -8.42 18.19 -7.96
CA LEU A 90 -9.47 17.19 -8.11
C LEU A 90 -9.82 16.61 -6.75
N SER A 91 -11.10 16.32 -6.54
CA SER A 91 -11.61 15.78 -5.28
C SER A 91 -12.01 14.31 -5.43
N PHE A 92 -11.84 13.53 -4.34
CA PHE A 92 -12.38 12.18 -4.22
C PHE A 92 -12.98 11.97 -2.82
N GLN A 93 -13.90 11.01 -2.68
CA GLN A 93 -14.55 10.72 -1.41
C GLN A 93 -13.90 9.53 -0.73
N VAL A 94 -13.64 9.65 0.56
CA VAL A 94 -13.20 8.55 1.43
C VAL A 94 -14.38 8.07 2.25
N GLY A 95 -14.77 6.81 2.05
CA GLY A 95 -15.84 6.14 2.81
C GLY A 95 -15.37 5.73 4.21
N SER A 96 -16.29 5.20 5.00
CA SER A 96 -15.98 4.63 6.30
C SER A 96 -15.53 3.16 6.19
N LYS A 97 -14.60 2.74 7.04
CA LYS A 97 -14.26 1.33 7.28
C LYS A 97 -13.98 1.13 8.75
N HIS A 98 -14.59 0.09 9.31
CA HIS A 98 -14.36 -0.30 10.70
C HIS A 98 -13.23 -1.32 10.76
N TYR A 99 -12.24 -1.05 11.64
CA TYR A 99 -11.11 -1.94 11.91
C TYR A 99 -11.25 -2.51 13.33
N VAL A 100 -11.27 -3.85 13.40
CA VAL A 100 -11.45 -4.55 14.69
C VAL A 100 -10.19 -4.47 15.56
N GLU A 101 -10.38 -4.66 16.87
CA GLU A 101 -9.29 -4.71 17.84
C GLU A 101 -8.64 -6.08 17.87
N GLN A 102 -7.31 -6.08 18.03
CA GLN A 102 -6.51 -7.27 18.29
C GLN A 102 -5.71 -7.07 19.56
N ARG A 103 -5.95 -7.92 20.55
CA ARG A 103 -5.23 -7.91 21.84
C ARG A 103 -4.26 -9.07 21.88
N ILE A 104 -2.95 -8.78 22.04
CA ILE A 104 -1.86 -9.77 21.99
C ILE A 104 -1.02 -9.65 23.27
N THR A 105 -0.69 -10.79 23.88
CA THR A 105 0.29 -10.85 24.95
C THR A 105 1.69 -11.08 24.36
N ILE A 106 2.60 -10.13 24.59
CA ILE A 106 4.00 -10.20 24.19
C ILE A 106 4.84 -10.54 25.43
N LYS A 107 5.53 -11.68 25.38
CA LYS A 107 6.35 -12.16 26.51
C LYS A 107 7.58 -11.28 26.76
N ASN A 108 8.25 -10.83 25.69
CA ASN A 108 9.41 -9.97 25.79
C ASN A 108 9.00 -8.50 26.00
N GLN A 109 9.08 -8.03 27.23
CA GLN A 109 8.70 -6.65 27.60
C GLN A 109 9.51 -5.59 26.84
N GLN A 110 10.74 -5.86 26.43
CA GLN A 110 11.52 -4.92 25.61
C GLN A 110 10.93 -4.70 24.22
N GLN A 111 10.10 -5.61 23.73
CA GLN A 111 9.36 -5.46 22.48
C GLN A 111 8.02 -4.72 22.63
N VAL A 112 7.61 -4.45 23.87
CA VAL A 112 6.44 -3.61 24.21
C VAL A 112 6.90 -2.24 24.70
N ASN A 113 7.76 -2.20 25.70
CA ASN A 113 8.33 -1.01 26.32
C ASN A 113 9.87 -1.08 26.29
N PRO A 114 10.50 -0.64 25.18
CA PRO A 114 11.96 -0.69 24.99
C PRO A 114 12.69 0.21 26.00
N ASN A 115 13.85 -0.26 26.49
CA ASN A 115 14.76 0.59 27.26
C ASN A 115 15.45 1.66 26.38
N ALA A 116 16.19 2.60 26.99
CA ALA A 116 16.83 3.70 26.27
C ALA A 116 17.77 3.24 25.15
N LYS A 117 18.54 2.16 25.34
CA LYS A 117 19.43 1.58 24.31
C LYS A 117 18.65 1.09 23.09
N ASN A 118 17.55 0.37 23.34
CA ASN A 118 16.69 -0.15 22.29
C ASN A 118 15.92 0.98 21.60
N LEU A 119 15.48 2.02 22.31
CA LEU A 119 14.84 3.21 21.74
C LEU A 119 15.75 3.89 20.72
N ALA A 120 17.01 4.16 21.06
CA ALA A 120 17.97 4.78 20.14
C ALA A 120 18.24 3.91 18.89
N ARG A 121 18.22 2.58 19.04
CA ARG A 121 18.29 1.64 17.91
C ARG A 121 17.03 1.77 17.05
N ILE A 122 15.86 1.71 17.65
CA ILE A 122 14.56 1.77 16.98
C ILE A 122 14.41 3.08 16.19
N GLU A 123 14.81 4.22 16.74
CA GLU A 123 14.74 5.53 16.07
C GLU A 123 15.57 5.56 14.79
N ARG A 124 16.81 5.06 14.84
CA ARG A 124 17.66 4.98 13.63
C ARG A 124 17.04 4.06 12.58
N GLU A 125 16.54 2.89 12.99
CA GLU A 125 15.93 1.89 12.11
C GLU A 125 14.63 2.41 11.48
N LEU A 126 13.81 3.13 12.24
CA LEU A 126 12.58 3.78 11.74
C LEU A 126 12.90 4.87 10.72
N ALA A 127 13.93 5.69 10.98
CA ALA A 127 14.37 6.71 10.04
C ALA A 127 14.84 6.11 8.70
N GLU A 128 15.56 4.99 8.74
CA GLU A 128 16.02 4.27 7.55
C GLU A 128 14.84 3.71 6.75
N GLN A 129 13.92 3.01 7.41
CA GLN A 129 12.74 2.44 6.77
C GLN A 129 11.80 3.52 6.24
N THR A 130 11.66 4.65 6.95
CA THR A 130 10.87 5.80 6.49
C THR A 130 11.45 6.35 5.18
N ARG A 131 12.76 6.51 5.08
CA ARG A 131 13.40 6.94 3.82
C ARG A 131 13.14 5.95 2.68
N ALA A 132 13.11 4.65 2.95
CA ALA A 132 12.76 3.65 1.94
C ALA A 132 11.32 3.82 1.45
N TYR A 133 10.34 4.02 2.34
CA TYR A 133 8.95 4.27 1.95
C TYR A 133 8.74 5.59 1.20
N GLN A 134 9.61 6.58 1.41
CA GLN A 134 9.54 7.89 0.76
C GLN A 134 10.20 7.93 -0.62
N GLN A 135 10.83 6.84 -1.05
CA GLN A 135 11.39 6.78 -2.39
C GLN A 135 10.31 6.88 -3.47
N PHE A 136 10.60 7.63 -4.51
CA PHE A 136 9.75 7.81 -5.67
C PHE A 136 10.61 7.74 -6.93
N SER A 137 10.77 6.55 -7.47
CA SER A 137 11.53 6.35 -8.70
C SER A 137 10.67 6.66 -9.93
N PRO A 138 11.25 7.08 -11.07
CA PRO A 138 10.51 7.33 -12.30
C PRO A 138 10.08 6.04 -13.02
N ARG A 139 10.46 4.88 -12.49
CA ARG A 139 10.10 3.57 -13.05
C ARG A 139 8.58 3.42 -13.11
N GLN A 140 8.07 2.96 -14.24
CA GLN A 140 6.68 2.52 -14.32
C GLN A 140 6.54 1.15 -13.64
N PRO A 141 5.54 0.94 -12.77
CA PRO A 141 5.24 -0.38 -12.24
C PRO A 141 4.94 -1.36 -13.36
N SER A 142 5.56 -2.53 -13.31
CA SER A 142 5.34 -3.59 -14.31
C SER A 142 3.94 -4.19 -14.21
N ASN A 143 3.32 -4.11 -13.04
CA ASN A 143 2.01 -4.65 -12.75
C ASN A 143 1.49 -4.04 -11.44
N LEU A 144 0.19 -3.76 -11.38
CA LEU A 144 -0.52 -3.29 -10.19
C LEU A 144 -1.35 -4.40 -9.54
N LEU A 145 -1.56 -5.51 -10.22
CA LEU A 145 -2.18 -6.70 -9.65
C LEU A 145 -1.07 -7.65 -9.21
N PHE A 146 -0.93 -7.78 -7.92
CA PHE A 146 0.14 -8.51 -7.28
C PHE A 146 -0.20 -9.99 -7.11
N ASP A 147 0.83 -10.84 -7.17
CA ASP A 147 0.72 -12.21 -6.71
C ASP A 147 0.83 -12.27 -5.18
N LYS A 148 0.27 -13.31 -4.58
CA LYS A 148 0.55 -13.60 -3.18
C LYS A 148 2.04 -13.90 -3.02
N PRO A 149 2.76 -13.25 -2.09
CA PRO A 149 4.19 -13.45 -1.93
C PRO A 149 4.56 -14.81 -1.32
N VAL A 150 3.61 -15.50 -0.71
CA VAL A 150 3.79 -16.82 -0.12
C VAL A 150 2.49 -17.63 -0.19
N ASN A 151 2.61 -18.95 -0.38
CA ASN A 151 1.48 -19.86 -0.28
C ASN A 151 1.18 -20.11 1.20
N GLY A 152 0.06 -19.54 1.68
CA GLY A 152 -0.38 -19.68 3.06
C GLY A 152 -1.73 -19.00 3.26
N PRO A 153 -2.49 -19.38 4.30
CA PRO A 153 -3.71 -18.68 4.65
C PRO A 153 -3.39 -17.29 5.21
N LEU A 154 -4.28 -16.34 4.98
CA LEU A 154 -4.27 -15.05 5.65
C LEU A 154 -4.51 -15.25 7.15
N SER A 155 -3.54 -14.90 7.99
CA SER A 155 -3.61 -15.09 9.45
C SER A 155 -3.92 -13.82 10.22
N SER A 156 -3.59 -12.64 9.66
CA SER A 156 -3.91 -11.35 10.28
C SER A 156 -4.13 -10.27 9.20
N PRO A 157 -5.33 -9.65 9.16
CA PRO A 157 -5.64 -8.62 8.16
C PRO A 157 -4.97 -7.28 8.48
N PHE A 158 -4.93 -6.42 7.46
CA PHE A 158 -4.52 -5.03 7.58
C PHE A 158 -5.49 -4.22 8.45
N GLY A 159 -4.97 -3.19 9.12
CA GLY A 159 -5.75 -2.18 9.83
C GLY A 159 -6.19 -2.56 11.25
N LEU A 160 -5.89 -3.77 11.74
CA LEU A 160 -6.22 -4.17 13.11
C LEU A 160 -5.70 -3.15 14.13
N ARG A 161 -6.56 -2.65 15.01
CA ARG A 161 -6.17 -1.82 16.15
C ARG A 161 -5.49 -2.70 17.19
N ARG A 162 -4.18 -2.55 17.35
CA ARG A 162 -3.36 -3.46 18.17
C ARG A 162 -3.21 -2.97 19.59
N PHE A 163 -3.44 -3.88 20.55
CA PHE A 163 -3.14 -3.71 21.97
C PHE A 163 -2.15 -4.79 22.40
N PHE A 164 -0.95 -4.38 22.81
CA PHE A 164 0.06 -5.30 23.34
C PHE A 164 0.14 -5.15 24.85
N ASN A 165 -0.11 -6.23 25.58
CA ASN A 165 -0.16 -6.23 27.03
C ASN A 165 -1.11 -5.16 27.61
N GLY A 166 -2.21 -4.88 26.92
CA GLY A 166 -3.20 -3.86 27.29
C GLY A 166 -2.92 -2.45 26.78
N GLU A 167 -1.72 -2.18 26.23
CA GLU A 167 -1.33 -0.86 25.74
C GLU A 167 -1.59 -0.72 24.25
N GLU A 168 -2.25 0.38 23.82
CA GLU A 168 -2.50 0.66 22.41
C GLU A 168 -1.18 0.91 21.66
N ARG A 169 -1.08 0.34 20.47
CA ARG A 169 0.08 0.42 19.57
C ARG A 169 -0.38 0.81 18.17
N ASN A 170 0.59 1.14 17.31
CA ASN A 170 0.30 1.40 15.92
C ASN A 170 -0.50 0.25 15.30
N PRO A 171 -1.52 0.56 14.47
CA PRO A 171 -2.32 -0.45 13.80
C PRO A 171 -1.47 -1.39 12.96
N HIS A 172 -2.02 -2.56 12.66
CA HIS A 172 -1.40 -3.50 11.73
C HIS A 172 -1.33 -2.89 10.33
N SER A 173 -0.12 -2.63 9.86
CA SER A 173 0.11 -1.90 8.61
C SER A 173 0.31 -2.79 7.38
N GLY A 174 0.07 -4.09 7.47
CA GLY A 174 0.24 -5.06 6.39
C GLY A 174 -0.70 -6.26 6.50
N LEU A 175 -0.42 -7.30 5.73
CA LEU A 175 -1.05 -8.61 5.82
C LEU A 175 -0.07 -9.62 6.40
N ASP A 176 -0.56 -10.50 7.29
CA ASP A 176 0.19 -11.65 7.76
C ASP A 176 -0.31 -12.93 7.08
N PHE A 177 0.62 -13.71 6.51
CA PHE A 177 0.37 -15.03 5.96
C PHE A 177 1.03 -16.10 6.83
N ALA A 178 0.25 -17.02 7.37
CA ALA A 178 0.80 -18.16 8.09
C ALA A 178 1.54 -19.08 7.10
N ALA A 179 2.80 -19.36 7.38
CA ALA A 179 3.62 -20.28 6.60
C ALA A 179 4.77 -20.80 7.47
N ASN A 180 5.22 -22.04 7.19
CA ASN A 180 6.33 -22.64 7.92
C ASN A 180 7.63 -21.86 7.72
N SER A 181 8.47 -21.82 8.75
CA SER A 181 9.82 -21.28 8.64
C SER A 181 10.58 -21.98 7.49
N GLY A 182 11.29 -21.20 6.68
CA GLY A 182 12.00 -21.71 5.50
C GLY A 182 11.19 -21.70 4.20
N THR A 183 9.87 -21.46 4.24
CA THR A 183 9.05 -21.31 3.03
C THR A 183 9.58 -20.15 2.17
N PRO A 184 9.80 -20.32 0.85
CA PRO A 184 10.25 -19.25 -0.02
C PRO A 184 9.24 -18.10 -0.11
N ILE A 185 9.74 -16.86 -0.03
CA ILE A 185 8.98 -15.63 -0.23
C ILE A 185 9.30 -15.13 -1.64
N LYS A 186 8.27 -14.84 -2.44
CA LYS A 186 8.39 -14.41 -3.83
C LYS A 186 7.97 -12.96 -4.00
N ALA A 187 8.64 -12.24 -4.93
CA ALA A 187 8.24 -10.90 -5.30
C ALA A 187 6.85 -10.89 -5.95
N PRO A 188 5.88 -10.10 -5.47
CA PRO A 188 4.52 -10.05 -6.00
C PRO A 188 4.44 -9.41 -7.40
N ALA A 189 5.39 -8.56 -7.73
CA ALA A 189 5.63 -7.93 -9.03
C ALA A 189 7.13 -7.69 -9.20
N ALA A 190 7.58 -7.35 -10.40
CA ALA A 190 8.97 -6.97 -10.63
C ALA A 190 9.29 -5.65 -9.90
N GLY A 191 10.56 -5.46 -9.51
CA GLY A 191 11.01 -4.26 -8.83
C GLY A 191 12.50 -4.32 -8.48
N LYS A 192 12.97 -3.26 -7.83
CA LYS A 192 14.35 -3.13 -7.35
C LYS A 192 14.40 -3.22 -5.84
N VAL A 193 15.34 -4.01 -5.32
CA VAL A 193 15.60 -4.06 -3.86
C VAL A 193 16.24 -2.74 -3.44
N ILE A 194 15.57 -1.99 -2.55
CA ILE A 194 16.02 -0.67 -2.10
C ILE A 194 16.55 -0.66 -0.67
N LEU A 195 16.18 -1.67 0.13
CA LEU A 195 16.66 -1.79 1.51
C LEU A 195 16.60 -3.25 1.95
N THR A 196 17.63 -3.69 2.69
CA THR A 196 17.63 -4.96 3.45
C THR A 196 18.26 -4.71 4.81
N GLY A 197 17.76 -5.39 5.85
CA GLY A 197 18.32 -5.22 7.20
C GLY A 197 17.77 -6.23 8.19
N ASP A 198 18.28 -6.14 9.44
CA ASP A 198 17.74 -6.89 10.59
C ASP A 198 17.38 -5.89 11.69
N TYR A 199 16.09 -5.61 11.80
CA TYR A 199 15.51 -4.55 12.60
C TYR A 199 14.89 -5.08 13.90
N PHE A 200 14.88 -4.25 14.93
CA PHE A 200 14.40 -4.60 16.25
C PHE A 200 12.97 -5.16 16.26
N PHE A 201 12.05 -4.49 15.55
CA PHE A 201 10.65 -4.95 15.47
C PHE A 201 10.41 -5.86 14.27
N ASN A 202 10.94 -5.51 13.11
CA ASN A 202 10.62 -6.21 11.86
C ASN A 202 11.50 -7.45 11.64
N GLY A 203 12.62 -7.60 12.40
CA GLY A 203 13.60 -8.65 12.14
C GLY A 203 14.21 -8.52 10.74
N LYS A 204 14.59 -9.62 10.14
CA LYS A 204 15.13 -9.63 8.78
C LYS A 204 14.07 -9.17 7.79
N THR A 205 14.40 -8.15 7.02
CA THR A 205 13.46 -7.35 6.21
C THR A 205 14.04 -7.06 4.85
N VAL A 206 13.17 -7.04 3.83
CA VAL A 206 13.46 -6.64 2.45
C VAL A 206 12.43 -5.61 1.99
N PHE A 207 12.88 -4.54 1.32
CA PHE A 207 12.04 -3.56 0.65
C PHE A 207 12.26 -3.62 -0.85
N ILE A 208 11.18 -3.56 -1.62
CA ILE A 208 11.19 -3.51 -3.08
C ILE A 208 10.47 -2.25 -3.55
N ASP A 209 11.12 -1.48 -4.40
CA ASP A 209 10.52 -0.40 -5.18
C ASP A 209 9.99 -0.96 -6.51
N HIS A 210 8.68 -0.95 -6.69
CA HIS A 210 8.02 -1.34 -7.92
C HIS A 210 7.88 -0.19 -8.92
N GLY A 211 8.14 1.05 -8.47
CA GLY A 211 8.08 2.29 -9.24
C GLY A 211 7.08 3.29 -8.69
N GLN A 212 7.35 4.57 -8.89
CA GLN A 212 6.49 5.71 -8.54
C GLN A 212 5.91 5.65 -7.12
N GLY A 213 6.73 5.26 -6.13
CA GLY A 213 6.30 5.19 -4.73
C GLY A 213 5.42 3.99 -4.38
N LEU A 214 5.25 3.03 -5.28
CA LEU A 214 4.65 1.73 -4.99
C LEU A 214 5.73 0.82 -4.43
N ILE A 215 5.70 0.57 -3.11
CA ILE A 215 6.76 -0.13 -2.37
C ILE A 215 6.16 -1.29 -1.59
N SER A 216 6.80 -2.46 -1.69
CA SER A 216 6.53 -3.61 -0.82
C SER A 216 7.61 -3.76 0.23
N MET A 217 7.21 -4.15 1.45
CA MET A 217 8.11 -4.57 2.53
C MET A 217 7.73 -5.97 3.02
N PHE A 218 8.74 -6.81 3.19
CA PHE A 218 8.62 -8.18 3.68
C PHE A 218 9.44 -8.31 4.95
N CYS A 219 8.88 -8.78 6.06
CA CYS A 219 9.63 -8.90 7.30
C CYS A 219 9.38 -10.21 8.05
N HIS A 220 10.05 -10.35 9.20
CA HIS A 220 10.16 -11.57 10.01
C HIS A 220 10.87 -12.73 9.29
N LEU A 221 11.69 -12.46 8.27
CA LEU A 221 12.37 -13.48 7.48
C LEU A 221 13.36 -14.31 8.34
N SER A 222 13.54 -15.59 8.04
CA SER A 222 14.64 -16.41 8.57
C SER A 222 15.95 -16.17 7.80
N ALA A 223 15.84 -15.89 6.49
CA ALA A 223 16.98 -15.59 5.63
C ALA A 223 16.59 -14.56 4.55
N ILE A 224 17.48 -13.61 4.26
CA ILE A 224 17.41 -12.69 3.15
C ILE A 224 18.20 -13.32 1.99
N GLY A 225 17.60 -13.42 0.80
CA GLY A 225 18.20 -14.04 -0.39
C GLY A 225 18.65 -13.04 -1.45
N VAL A 226 18.53 -11.73 -1.19
CA VAL A 226 18.79 -10.64 -2.13
C VAL A 226 19.60 -9.53 -1.47
N LYS A 227 20.17 -8.63 -2.25
CA LYS A 227 20.91 -7.44 -1.76
C LYS A 227 20.35 -6.16 -2.37
N VAL A 228 20.62 -5.04 -1.72
CA VAL A 228 20.26 -3.71 -2.23
C VAL A 228 20.85 -3.52 -3.63
N GLY A 229 20.02 -3.04 -4.55
CA GLY A 229 20.35 -2.84 -5.95
C GLY A 229 19.92 -3.97 -6.88
N ASP A 230 19.59 -5.17 -6.37
CA ASP A 230 19.13 -6.28 -7.20
C ASP A 230 17.81 -5.95 -7.90
N GLU A 231 17.74 -6.24 -9.20
CA GLU A 231 16.50 -6.22 -9.97
C GLU A 231 15.82 -7.59 -9.87
N ILE A 232 14.61 -7.61 -9.34
CA ILE A 232 13.90 -8.84 -9.05
C ILE A 232 12.71 -8.95 -10.01
N PRO A 233 12.59 -10.06 -10.78
CA PRO A 233 11.40 -10.31 -11.58
C PRO A 233 10.22 -10.71 -10.69
N ARG A 234 9.00 -10.58 -11.20
CA ARG A 234 7.79 -11.16 -10.60
C ARG A 234 7.99 -12.65 -10.34
N GLY A 235 7.67 -13.12 -9.14
CA GLY A 235 7.89 -14.50 -8.70
C GLY A 235 9.32 -14.83 -8.27
N GLY A 236 10.29 -13.89 -8.41
CA GLY A 236 11.67 -14.06 -7.94
C GLY A 236 11.73 -14.25 -6.43
N VAL A 237 12.61 -15.13 -5.93
CA VAL A 237 12.73 -15.44 -4.51
C VAL A 237 13.51 -14.35 -3.78
N LEU A 238 12.91 -13.78 -2.72
CA LEU A 238 13.49 -12.69 -1.92
C LEU A 238 14.21 -13.20 -0.66
N GLY A 239 13.76 -14.33 -0.15
CA GLY A 239 14.18 -14.88 1.13
C GLY A 239 13.27 -15.98 1.59
N LYS A 240 13.28 -16.26 2.89
CA LYS A 240 12.51 -17.36 3.49
C LYS A 240 11.73 -16.86 4.71
N VAL A 241 10.52 -17.36 4.88
CA VAL A 241 9.67 -17.11 6.06
C VAL A 241 10.41 -17.48 7.33
N GLY A 242 10.21 -16.71 8.38
CA GLY A 242 10.78 -16.95 9.70
C GLY A 242 9.91 -16.37 10.80
N ALA A 243 10.54 -16.03 11.93
CA ALA A 243 9.93 -15.42 13.11
C ALA A 243 10.92 -14.46 13.80
N THR A 244 11.76 -13.76 13.00
CA THR A 244 12.72 -12.78 13.54
C THR A 244 12.02 -11.47 13.93
N GLY A 245 12.63 -10.68 14.82
CA GLY A 245 12.03 -9.46 15.35
C GLY A 245 10.87 -9.73 16.32
N ARG A 246 9.80 -8.92 16.26
CA ARG A 246 8.61 -9.04 17.11
C ARG A 246 7.55 -9.90 16.45
N ALA A 247 7.76 -11.20 16.46
CA ALA A 247 6.85 -12.21 15.94
C ALA A 247 6.48 -13.22 17.02
N THR A 248 5.23 -13.71 17.04
CA THR A 248 4.76 -14.74 17.97
C THR A 248 4.94 -16.16 17.45
N GLY A 249 5.22 -16.29 16.17
CA GLY A 249 5.46 -17.57 15.48
C GLY A 249 5.81 -17.33 14.00
N PRO A 250 6.15 -18.39 13.25
CA PRO A 250 6.52 -18.26 11.86
C PRO A 250 5.37 -17.72 10.99
N HIS A 251 5.61 -16.62 10.28
CA HIS A 251 4.69 -16.01 9.32
C HIS A 251 5.44 -15.02 8.42
N LEU A 252 4.86 -14.68 7.29
CA LEU A 252 5.26 -13.53 6.51
C LEU A 252 4.37 -12.34 6.88
N HIS A 253 4.95 -11.23 7.32
CA HIS A 253 4.30 -9.94 7.32
C HIS A 253 4.69 -9.19 6.05
N TRP A 254 3.68 -8.74 5.29
CA TRP A 254 3.84 -8.03 4.02
C TRP A 254 3.08 -6.71 4.01
N ASN A 255 3.80 -5.61 3.77
CA ASN A 255 3.24 -4.28 3.57
C ASN A 255 3.23 -3.89 2.09
N VAL A 256 2.25 -3.06 1.70
CA VAL A 256 2.27 -2.25 0.48
C VAL A 256 2.13 -0.78 0.87
N SER A 257 2.91 0.08 0.21
CA SER A 257 2.87 1.53 0.38
C SER A 257 2.67 2.22 -0.95
N LEU A 258 1.85 3.26 -0.97
CA LEU A 258 1.69 4.23 -2.06
C LEU A 258 1.86 5.63 -1.47
N ASN A 259 2.58 6.52 -2.15
CA ASN A 259 2.82 7.90 -1.71
C ASN A 259 3.12 8.02 -0.20
N ASP A 260 3.98 7.12 0.33
CA ASP A 260 4.35 7.01 1.76
C ASP A 260 3.19 6.61 2.71
N ALA A 261 2.02 6.25 2.19
CA ALA A 261 0.91 5.70 2.97
C ALA A 261 0.91 4.18 2.91
N ARG A 262 0.89 3.49 4.08
CA ARG A 262 0.64 2.03 4.12
C ARG A 262 -0.81 1.79 3.78
N VAL A 263 -1.05 0.96 2.77
CA VAL A 263 -2.37 0.62 2.26
C VAL A 263 -2.61 -0.88 2.36
N ASP A 264 -3.88 -1.28 2.37
CA ASP A 264 -4.26 -2.69 2.51
C ASP A 264 -3.76 -3.51 1.31
N PRO A 265 -2.78 -4.41 1.51
CA PRO A 265 -2.24 -5.23 0.42
C PRO A 265 -3.29 -6.15 -0.21
N ALA A 266 -4.40 -6.44 0.49
CA ALA A 266 -5.50 -7.26 -0.03
C ALA A 266 -6.14 -6.66 -1.29
N ILE A 267 -6.06 -5.32 -1.48
CA ILE A 267 -6.54 -4.63 -2.67
C ILE A 267 -5.79 -5.11 -3.92
N PHE A 268 -4.47 -5.28 -3.82
CA PHE A 268 -3.59 -5.62 -4.94
C PHE A 268 -3.65 -7.11 -5.33
N ILE A 269 -4.13 -7.98 -4.44
CA ILE A 269 -4.29 -9.43 -4.70
C ILE A 269 -5.76 -9.84 -4.86
N GLY A 270 -6.69 -8.89 -5.01
CA GLY A 270 -8.12 -9.15 -5.18
C GLY A 270 -8.80 -9.80 -3.96
N ALA A 271 -8.26 -9.63 -2.75
CA ALA A 271 -8.78 -10.23 -1.52
C ALA A 271 -9.34 -9.18 -0.51
N PHE A 272 -9.51 -7.94 -0.94
CA PHE A 272 -10.04 -6.86 -0.10
C PHE A 272 -11.47 -7.15 0.35
N LYS A 273 -11.71 -6.93 1.65
CA LYS A 273 -13.06 -6.98 2.25
C LYS A 273 -13.45 -5.56 2.67
N PRO A 274 -14.62 -5.06 2.22
CA PRO A 274 -15.10 -3.73 2.58
C PRO A 274 -15.41 -3.55 4.07
#